data_f5c6e2823f792a4f06918a0d6d5bb29c
#
_entry.id   f5c6e2823f792a4f06918a0d6d5bb29c
#
_cell.length_a   1.000
_cell.length_b   1.000
_cell.length_c   1.000
_cell.angle_alpha   90.00
_cell.angle_beta   90.00
_cell.angle_gamma   90.00
#
_symmetry.space_group_name_H-M   'P 1'
#
loop_
_entity.id
_entity.type
_entity.pdbx_description
1 polymer ?
#
loop_
_entity_poly.entity_id
_entity_poly.type
_entity_poly.pdbx_seq_one_letter_code
_entity_poly.pdbx_strand_id
1 'polypeptide(L)'
;MILRNKIFLIGLLLFLAVDVSAQSLKVTLSPDERKVNRNTRNGVSTVVFDSKVKGLSIDNGTDDQWMKPSDNMYVYIIDTQKDLTRGYELSQRTFILNSPKSSEYLLEIEEILPNQVLYYTVVLPEQYPNNLSCEYIYSKTTMHGIRVSYGKRFGFFLSYKWGEYKKQGTDISTITQDYDITRANKLGYIRTAITGGFRLGVMHKDIASLYVLIGGGYGEYGRQWENPLEVNKSTLFYSDYIKGFEGEIVCQCILYDWLSISLGTCMVVGNGNISVDYQVGVGLNLNFDNF
;
A
#
# COMPACT_ATOMS: atom_id res chain seq x y z
N MET A 1 8.56 28.81 15.01
CA MET A 1 9.35 27.61 14.77
C MET A 1 8.95 26.42 15.64
N ILE A 2 8.67 26.59 16.92
CA ILE A 2 8.34 25.52 17.89
C ILE A 2 7.00 24.80 17.59
N LEU A 3 5.98 25.51 17.08
CA LEU A 3 4.66 24.92 16.77
C LEU A 3 4.72 23.95 15.55
N ARG A 4 5.54 24.28 14.56
CA ARG A 4 5.72 23.48 13.34
C ARG A 4 6.36 22.12 13.61
N ASN A 5 7.30 22.06 14.54
CA ASN A 5 7.96 20.82 14.96
C ASN A 5 7.02 19.92 15.79
N LYS A 6 6.10 20.50 16.56
CA LYS A 6 5.11 19.73 17.34
C LYS A 6 4.06 19.06 16.44
N ILE A 7 3.60 19.76 15.39
CA ILE A 7 2.64 19.19 14.43
C ILE A 7 3.27 18.04 13.66
N PHE A 8 4.54 18.17 13.27
CA PHE A 8 5.29 17.08 12.60
C PHE A 8 5.47 15.88 13.52
N LEU A 9 5.80 16.08 14.78
CA LEU A 9 5.97 15.01 15.77
C LEU A 9 4.63 14.30 16.09
N ILE A 10 3.53 15.03 16.18
CA ILE A 10 2.20 14.45 16.39
C ILE A 10 1.75 13.66 15.16
N GLY A 11 2.01 14.15 13.96
CA GLY A 11 1.77 13.41 12.71
C GLY A 11 2.57 12.11 12.64
N LEU A 12 3.85 12.14 13.04
CA LEU A 12 4.72 10.96 13.08
C LEU A 12 4.25 9.94 14.14
N LEU A 13 3.83 10.41 15.33
CA LEU A 13 3.31 9.56 16.41
C LEU A 13 1.96 8.94 16.07
N LEU A 14 1.05 9.69 15.43
CA LEU A 14 -0.22 9.16 14.93
C LEU A 14 0.02 8.11 13.82
N PHE A 15 1.04 8.30 13.01
CA PHE A 15 1.42 7.37 11.95
C PHE A 15 1.98 6.04 12.50
N LEU A 16 2.80 6.11 13.53
CA LEU A 16 3.33 4.94 14.23
C LEU A 16 2.25 4.17 15.02
N ALA A 17 1.18 4.83 15.45
CA ALA A 17 0.08 4.21 16.18
C ALA A 17 -0.90 3.42 15.30
N VAL A 18 -0.94 3.66 13.99
CA VAL A 18 -1.89 2.99 13.07
C VAL A 18 -1.46 1.56 12.70
N ASP A 19 -0.17 1.21 12.86
CA ASP A 19 0.35 -0.10 12.47
C ASP A 19 0.23 -1.20 13.56
N VAL A 20 -0.35 -0.91 14.72
CA VAL A 20 -0.45 -1.86 15.86
C VAL A 20 -1.78 -2.63 15.89
N SER A 21 -2.67 -2.47 14.92
CA SER A 21 -3.86 -3.32 14.87
C SER A 21 -3.45 -4.74 14.45
N ALA A 22 -3.36 -5.64 15.44
CA ALA A 22 -3.27 -7.07 15.19
C ALA A 22 -4.39 -7.47 14.22
N GLN A 23 -4.03 -8.15 13.14
CA GLN A 23 -5.01 -8.58 12.17
C GLN A 23 -5.91 -9.64 12.79
N SER A 24 -7.22 -9.51 12.60
CA SER A 24 -8.17 -10.55 12.98
C SER A 24 -8.30 -11.55 11.84
N LEU A 25 -8.39 -12.84 12.19
CA LEU A 25 -8.76 -13.89 11.24
C LEU A 25 -10.13 -13.58 10.64
N LYS A 26 -10.32 -13.89 9.36
CA LYS A 26 -11.63 -13.87 8.73
C LYS A 26 -12.15 -15.30 8.65
N VAL A 27 -13.23 -15.57 9.37
CA VAL A 27 -13.91 -16.86 9.38
C VAL A 27 -15.22 -16.69 8.65
N THR A 28 -15.47 -17.53 7.65
CA THR A 28 -16.67 -17.44 6.82
C THR A 28 -17.31 -18.81 6.73
N LEU A 29 -18.60 -18.92 7.04
CA LEU A 29 -19.38 -20.14 6.81
C LEU A 29 -19.48 -20.36 5.30
N SER A 30 -19.06 -21.54 4.85
CA SER A 30 -19.10 -21.91 3.44
C SER A 30 -20.46 -22.54 3.11
N PRO A 31 -21.12 -22.15 2.03
CA PRO A 31 -22.38 -22.78 1.59
C PRO A 31 -22.17 -24.19 1.01
N ASP A 32 -20.96 -24.66 0.89
CA ASP A 32 -20.64 -25.92 0.19
C ASP A 32 -20.60 -27.11 1.14
N GLU A 33 -21.79 -27.61 1.48
CA GLU A 33 -21.99 -28.83 2.32
C GLU A 33 -21.47 -30.13 1.68
N ARG A 34 -21.01 -30.12 0.43
CA ARG A 34 -20.78 -31.33 -0.38
C ARG A 34 -19.45 -32.00 -0.15
N LYS A 35 -18.51 -31.39 0.56
CA LYS A 35 -17.14 -31.88 0.70
C LYS A 35 -16.92 -32.85 1.86
N VAL A 36 -17.85 -33.00 2.74
CA VAL A 36 -17.72 -33.88 3.90
C VAL A 36 -18.49 -35.18 3.69
N ASN A 37 -17.76 -36.29 3.82
CA ASN A 37 -18.33 -37.65 3.68
C ASN A 37 -19.41 -37.86 4.75
N ARG A 38 -20.65 -38.12 4.32
CA ARG A 38 -21.87 -38.17 5.15
C ARG A 38 -21.96 -39.38 6.08
N ASN A 39 -20.88 -39.98 6.53
CA ASN A 39 -20.91 -41.04 7.53
C ASN A 39 -21.06 -40.49 8.95
N THR A 40 -22.04 -39.63 9.18
CA THR A 40 -22.40 -39.19 10.53
C THR A 40 -23.26 -40.23 11.19
N ARG A 41 -22.83 -40.74 12.37
CA ARG A 41 -23.74 -41.52 13.26
C ARG A 41 -24.89 -40.62 13.66
N ASN A 42 -26.13 -41.22 13.83
CA ASN A 42 -27.26 -40.46 14.31
C ASN A 42 -26.94 -39.69 15.59
N GLY A 43 -27.24 -38.38 15.58
CA GLY A 43 -27.01 -37.52 16.72
C GLY A 43 -25.60 -36.92 16.82
N VAL A 44 -24.74 -37.11 15.82
CA VAL A 44 -23.41 -36.55 15.77
C VAL A 44 -23.34 -35.47 14.69
N SER A 45 -22.82 -34.33 15.02
CA SER A 45 -22.59 -33.20 14.09
C SER A 45 -21.10 -32.94 13.93
N THR A 46 -20.75 -32.29 12.84
CA THR A 46 -19.35 -32.06 12.49
C THR A 46 -19.14 -30.59 12.16
N VAL A 47 -18.10 -29.99 12.77
CA VAL A 47 -17.62 -28.66 12.41
C VAL A 47 -16.27 -28.81 11.74
N VAL A 48 -16.16 -28.32 10.52
CA VAL A 48 -14.97 -28.41 9.68
C VAL A 48 -14.39 -27.02 9.45
N PHE A 49 -13.11 -26.87 9.72
CA PHE A 49 -12.35 -25.67 9.39
C PHE A 49 -11.35 -25.99 8.27
N ASP A 50 -11.47 -25.33 7.14
CA ASP A 50 -10.50 -25.36 6.05
C ASP A 50 -9.68 -24.07 6.09
N SER A 51 -8.36 -24.20 6.22
CA SER A 51 -7.49 -23.05 6.41
C SER A 51 -6.11 -23.27 5.78
N LYS A 52 -5.69 -22.31 4.98
CA LYS A 52 -4.30 -22.21 4.50
C LYS A 52 -3.39 -21.41 5.45
N VAL A 53 -3.90 -21.01 6.62
CA VAL A 53 -3.16 -20.23 7.60
C VAL A 53 -2.12 -21.10 8.29
N LYS A 54 -0.84 -20.80 8.07
CA LYS A 54 0.25 -21.54 8.70
C LYS A 54 0.25 -21.33 10.23
N GLY A 55 0.39 -22.43 10.98
CA GLY A 55 0.44 -22.38 12.44
C GLY A 55 -0.91 -22.06 13.09
N LEU A 56 -2.04 -22.22 12.38
CA LEU A 56 -3.37 -22.12 12.97
C LEU A 56 -3.54 -23.20 14.04
N SER A 57 -3.94 -22.78 15.23
CA SER A 57 -4.45 -23.66 16.30
C SER A 57 -5.90 -23.31 16.58
N ILE A 58 -6.70 -24.33 16.82
CA ILE A 58 -8.13 -24.19 17.14
C ILE A 58 -8.38 -24.94 18.42
N ASP A 59 -9.00 -24.28 19.39
CA ASP A 59 -9.42 -24.85 20.66
C ASP A 59 -10.92 -24.56 20.85
N ASN A 60 -11.68 -25.53 21.34
CA ASN A 60 -13.10 -25.34 21.64
C ASN A 60 -13.40 -25.39 23.14
N GLY A 61 -12.37 -25.50 23.98
CA GLY A 61 -12.52 -25.54 25.44
C GLY A 61 -13.33 -26.72 25.99
N THR A 62 -13.61 -27.72 25.16
CA THR A 62 -14.42 -28.90 25.49
C THR A 62 -13.69 -30.19 25.16
N ASP A 63 -14.21 -31.32 25.69
CA ASP A 63 -13.67 -32.65 25.42
C ASP A 63 -14.18 -33.26 24.10
N ASP A 64 -14.61 -32.44 23.15
CA ASP A 64 -15.05 -32.91 21.83
C ASP A 64 -13.86 -33.56 21.08
N GLN A 65 -14.17 -34.65 20.39
CA GLN A 65 -13.16 -35.31 19.56
C GLN A 65 -12.82 -34.44 18.36
N TRP A 66 -11.55 -34.29 18.08
CA TRP A 66 -11.10 -33.60 16.90
C TRP A 66 -10.02 -34.38 16.16
N MET A 67 -9.89 -34.13 14.87
CA MET A 67 -8.86 -34.73 14.02
C MET A 67 -8.38 -33.69 13.00
N LYS A 68 -7.17 -33.91 12.51
CA LYS A 68 -6.55 -33.11 11.46
C LYS A 68 -6.26 -33.98 10.24
N PRO A 69 -7.26 -34.21 9.34
CA PRO A 69 -7.11 -35.09 8.20
C PRO A 69 -6.06 -34.63 7.19
N SER A 70 -5.78 -33.31 7.13
CA SER A 70 -4.72 -32.71 6.32
C SER A 70 -4.16 -31.48 7.02
N ASP A 71 -3.04 -30.94 6.53
CA ASP A 71 -2.41 -29.73 7.11
C ASP A 71 -3.32 -28.52 7.14
N ASN A 72 -4.31 -28.50 6.26
CA ASN A 72 -5.23 -27.37 6.10
C ASN A 72 -6.63 -27.63 6.65
N MET A 73 -6.92 -28.81 7.21
CA MET A 73 -8.27 -29.19 7.62
C MET A 73 -8.30 -29.64 9.07
N TYR A 74 -9.19 -29.04 9.84
CA TYR A 74 -9.50 -29.40 11.22
C TYR A 74 -10.95 -29.82 11.30
N VAL A 75 -11.23 -30.97 11.90
CA VAL A 75 -12.57 -31.56 11.99
C VAL A 75 -12.89 -31.82 13.45
N TYR A 76 -13.96 -31.21 13.95
CA TYR A 76 -14.50 -31.40 15.30
C TYR A 76 -15.77 -32.23 15.20
N ILE A 77 -15.87 -33.26 16.05
CA ILE A 77 -16.99 -34.18 16.11
C ILE A 77 -17.76 -33.88 17.40
N ILE A 78 -19.00 -33.42 17.25
CA ILE A 78 -19.84 -32.94 18.35
C ILE A 78 -21.00 -33.93 18.53
N ASP A 79 -21.06 -34.54 19.73
CA ASP A 79 -22.15 -35.44 20.11
C ASP A 79 -23.31 -34.60 20.68
N THR A 80 -24.26 -34.25 19.80
CA THR A 80 -25.43 -33.45 20.16
C THR A 80 -26.42 -34.18 21.04
N GLN A 81 -26.44 -35.53 21.02
CA GLN A 81 -27.30 -36.33 21.93
C GLN A 81 -26.77 -36.27 23.36
N LYS A 82 -25.45 -36.27 23.53
CA LYS A 82 -24.84 -36.13 24.85
C LYS A 82 -25.17 -34.77 25.48
N ASP A 83 -25.21 -33.72 24.67
CA ASP A 83 -25.61 -32.40 25.13
C ASP A 83 -27.05 -32.34 25.57
N LEU A 84 -27.99 -32.91 24.80
CA LEU A 84 -29.39 -33.00 25.15
C LEU A 84 -29.60 -33.81 26.46
N THR A 85 -28.88 -34.91 26.66
CA THR A 85 -28.96 -35.68 27.91
C THR A 85 -28.42 -34.94 29.12
N ARG A 86 -27.57 -33.95 28.93
CA ARG A 86 -27.07 -33.05 29.99
C ARG A 86 -28.01 -31.86 30.24
N GLY A 87 -29.15 -31.77 29.55
CA GLY A 87 -30.18 -30.73 29.75
C GLY A 87 -29.95 -29.46 28.97
N TYR A 88 -29.06 -29.47 27.96
CA TYR A 88 -28.92 -28.36 27.04
C TYR A 88 -30.00 -28.49 25.95
N GLU A 89 -30.79 -27.44 25.73
CA GLU A 89 -31.83 -27.43 24.66
C GLU A 89 -31.18 -27.42 23.27
N LEU A 90 -30.01 -26.79 23.13
CA LEU A 90 -29.24 -26.66 21.89
C LEU A 90 -27.78 -26.93 22.17
N SER A 91 -27.09 -27.57 21.24
CA SER A 91 -25.63 -27.68 21.29
C SER A 91 -25.01 -26.38 20.82
N GLN A 92 -24.27 -25.74 21.72
CA GLN A 92 -23.51 -24.52 21.44
C GLN A 92 -22.03 -24.81 21.54
N ARG A 93 -21.21 -24.13 20.73
CA ARG A 93 -19.75 -24.23 20.83
C ARG A 93 -19.08 -22.90 20.55
N THR A 94 -18.05 -22.65 21.32
CA THR A 94 -17.15 -21.54 21.13
C THR A 94 -15.79 -22.07 20.69
N PHE A 95 -15.29 -21.60 19.56
CA PHE A 95 -13.99 -21.97 19.04
C PHE A 95 -13.05 -20.78 19.14
N ILE A 96 -11.88 -21.01 19.73
CA ILE A 96 -10.81 -20.02 19.83
C ILE A 96 -9.77 -20.35 18.76
N LEU A 97 -9.66 -19.47 17.76
CA LEU A 97 -8.72 -19.62 16.66
C LEU A 97 -7.52 -18.72 16.88
N ASN A 98 -6.33 -19.31 16.96
CA ASN A 98 -5.07 -18.60 17.15
C ASN A 98 -4.11 -18.86 16.01
N SER A 99 -3.40 -17.82 15.58
CA SER A 99 -2.31 -17.92 14.62
C SER A 99 -1.16 -17.02 15.04
N PRO A 100 0.10 -17.39 14.78
CA PRO A 100 1.27 -16.54 15.09
C PRO A 100 1.23 -15.14 14.45
N LYS A 101 0.40 -14.98 13.40
CA LYS A 101 0.29 -13.74 12.61
C LYS A 101 -1.02 -12.98 12.82
N SER A 102 -1.88 -13.41 13.74
CA SER A 102 -3.17 -12.75 14.01
C SER A 102 -3.46 -12.64 15.48
N SER A 103 -4.36 -11.72 15.84
CA SER A 103 -5.01 -11.76 17.15
C SER A 103 -5.90 -12.99 17.25
N GLU A 104 -6.16 -13.39 18.48
CA GLU A 104 -7.16 -14.41 18.81
C GLU A 104 -8.51 -14.04 18.19
N TYR A 105 -9.15 -15.02 17.58
CA TYR A 105 -10.49 -14.88 17.02
C TYR A 105 -11.45 -15.84 17.70
N LEU A 106 -12.53 -15.32 18.26
CA LEU A 106 -13.58 -16.08 18.92
C LEU A 106 -14.72 -16.31 17.92
N LEU A 107 -15.02 -17.59 17.62
CA LEU A 107 -16.15 -18.00 16.83
C LEU A 107 -17.19 -18.66 17.72
N GLU A 108 -18.33 -18.01 17.90
CA GLU A 108 -19.47 -18.55 18.63
C GLU A 108 -20.46 -19.16 17.64
N ILE A 109 -20.81 -20.43 17.83
CA ILE A 109 -21.84 -21.15 17.10
C ILE A 109 -22.99 -21.37 18.06
N GLU A 110 -24.03 -20.57 17.94
CA GLU A 110 -25.15 -20.53 18.88
C GLU A 110 -26.03 -21.79 18.80
N GLU A 111 -26.10 -22.43 17.64
CA GLU A 111 -26.93 -23.59 17.41
C GLU A 111 -26.25 -24.60 16.47
N ILE A 112 -26.11 -25.84 16.95
CA ILE A 112 -25.65 -26.98 16.15
C ILE A 112 -26.72 -28.05 16.19
N LEU A 113 -27.39 -28.24 15.04
CA LEU A 113 -28.43 -29.25 14.90
C LEU A 113 -27.83 -30.65 14.76
N PRO A 114 -28.57 -31.71 15.22
CA PRO A 114 -28.14 -33.09 15.02
C PRO A 114 -27.95 -33.45 13.55
N ASN A 115 -26.89 -34.21 13.26
CA ASN A 115 -26.51 -34.64 11.90
C ASN A 115 -26.11 -33.48 10.95
N GLN A 116 -25.79 -32.32 11.50
CA GLN A 116 -25.35 -31.14 10.73
C GLN A 116 -23.86 -31.19 10.43
N VAL A 117 -23.48 -30.70 9.28
CA VAL A 117 -22.09 -30.42 8.93
C VAL A 117 -21.96 -28.92 8.67
N LEU A 118 -21.17 -28.25 9.51
CA LEU A 118 -20.84 -26.84 9.36
C LEU A 118 -19.42 -26.74 8.79
N TYR A 119 -19.29 -26.05 7.69
CA TYR A 119 -18.01 -25.90 7.00
C TYR A 119 -17.56 -24.45 7.02
N TYR A 120 -16.45 -24.16 7.72
CA TYR A 120 -15.88 -22.81 7.83
C TYR A 120 -14.59 -22.71 7.05
N THR A 121 -14.45 -21.62 6.31
CA THR A 121 -13.18 -21.23 5.69
C THR A 121 -12.51 -20.18 6.55
N VAL A 122 -11.26 -20.44 6.97
CA VAL A 122 -10.45 -19.54 7.78
C VAL A 122 -9.33 -18.98 6.93
N VAL A 123 -9.30 -17.67 6.78
CA VAL A 123 -8.27 -16.97 6.01
C VAL A 123 -7.66 -15.84 6.84
N LEU A 124 -6.37 -15.60 6.65
CA LEU A 124 -5.78 -14.32 7.04
C LEU A 124 -6.18 -13.30 5.98
N PRO A 125 -6.66 -12.12 6.36
CA PRO A 125 -6.79 -11.02 5.42
C PRO A 125 -5.44 -10.80 4.74
N GLU A 126 -5.47 -10.47 3.45
CA GLU A 126 -4.26 -10.19 2.68
C GLU A 126 -3.39 -9.17 3.41
N GLN A 127 -2.18 -9.58 3.79
CA GLN A 127 -1.25 -8.72 4.49
C GLN A 127 -0.41 -7.97 3.47
N TYR A 128 -0.58 -6.66 3.42
CA TYR A 128 0.40 -5.83 2.72
C TYR A 128 1.75 -5.99 3.41
N PRO A 129 2.80 -6.34 2.67
CA PRO A 129 4.13 -6.48 3.25
C PRO A 129 4.66 -5.12 3.73
N ASN A 130 5.43 -5.17 4.82
CA ASN A 130 6.19 -4.00 5.25
C ASN A 130 7.38 -3.82 4.33
N ASN A 131 7.32 -2.83 3.47
CA ASN A 131 8.32 -2.68 2.45
C ASN A 131 8.89 -1.25 2.35
N LEU A 132 10.14 -1.18 1.88
CA LEU A 132 10.86 0.03 1.55
C LEU A 132 11.20 -0.02 0.07
N SER A 133 10.67 0.92 -0.71
CA SER A 133 11.01 1.04 -2.12
C SER A 133 11.90 2.25 -2.36
N CYS A 134 12.89 2.09 -3.23
CA CYS A 134 13.72 3.18 -3.73
C CYS A 134 13.67 3.16 -5.26
N GLU A 135 13.15 4.23 -5.86
CA GLU A 135 12.92 4.35 -7.30
C GLU A 135 13.73 5.51 -7.87
N TYR A 136 14.31 5.30 -9.03
CA TYR A 136 14.74 6.37 -9.91
C TYR A 136 13.54 6.84 -10.74
N ILE A 137 13.32 8.17 -10.77
CA ILE A 137 12.22 8.81 -11.47
C ILE A 137 12.77 9.52 -12.70
N TYR A 138 12.06 9.37 -13.81
CA TYR A 138 12.34 10.06 -15.06
C TYR A 138 11.07 10.66 -15.66
N SER A 139 11.18 11.79 -16.34
CA SER A 139 10.08 12.39 -17.09
C SER A 139 10.51 12.87 -18.47
N LYS A 140 9.52 13.09 -19.34
CA LYS A 140 9.74 13.58 -20.71
C LYS A 140 10.39 14.98 -20.72
N THR A 141 10.20 15.77 -19.69
CA THR A 141 10.80 17.11 -19.57
C THR A 141 12.21 17.06 -18.98
N THR A 142 12.94 15.93 -19.19
CA THR A 142 14.32 15.74 -18.69
C THR A 142 14.46 15.99 -17.20
N MET A 143 13.48 15.53 -16.45
CA MET A 143 13.54 15.52 -15.01
C MET A 143 14.09 14.16 -14.54
N HIS A 144 15.07 14.21 -13.68
CA HIS A 144 15.57 13.08 -12.94
C HIS A 144 15.09 13.17 -11.50
N GLY A 145 15.00 12.06 -10.80
CA GLY A 145 14.66 12.11 -9.39
C GLY A 145 14.85 10.77 -8.71
N ILE A 146 14.75 10.83 -7.39
CA ILE A 146 14.75 9.66 -6.52
C ILE A 146 13.48 9.75 -5.67
N ARG A 147 12.77 8.63 -5.55
CA ARG A 147 11.65 8.47 -4.63
C ARG A 147 11.95 7.34 -3.68
N VAL A 148 11.72 7.59 -2.40
CA VAL A 148 11.74 6.58 -1.35
C VAL A 148 10.34 6.48 -0.77
N SER A 149 9.80 5.27 -0.66
CA SER A 149 8.51 5.03 -0.02
C SER A 149 8.60 3.87 0.97
N TYR A 150 7.91 4.00 2.10
CA TYR A 150 7.94 3.03 3.19
C TYR A 150 6.54 2.82 3.78
N GLY A 151 6.26 1.58 4.22
CA GLY A 151 5.05 1.20 4.96
C GLY A 151 4.43 -0.10 4.46
N LYS A 152 3.34 -0.48 5.14
CA LYS A 152 2.47 -1.62 4.78
C LYS A 152 1.36 -1.18 3.82
N ARG A 153 0.10 -1.35 4.22
CA ARG A 153 -1.05 -0.84 3.48
C ARG A 153 -1.07 0.69 3.47
N PHE A 154 -0.71 1.30 4.61
CA PHE A 154 -0.50 2.74 4.75
C PHE A 154 0.97 3.02 4.93
N GLY A 155 1.44 4.09 4.35
CA GLY A 155 2.83 4.49 4.42
C GLY A 155 3.03 5.92 3.98
N PHE A 156 4.27 6.29 3.78
CA PHE A 156 4.66 7.60 3.31
C PHE A 156 5.70 7.49 2.19
N PHE A 157 5.87 8.58 1.47
CA PHE A 157 6.94 8.72 0.49
C PHE A 157 7.58 10.09 0.57
N LEU A 158 8.80 10.15 0.04
CA LEU A 158 9.57 11.36 -0.19
C LEU A 158 10.19 11.27 -1.57
N SER A 159 10.09 12.34 -2.37
CA SER A 159 10.72 12.44 -3.68
C SER A 159 11.58 13.69 -3.74
N TYR A 160 12.75 13.55 -4.35
CA TYR A 160 13.59 14.65 -4.75
C TYR A 160 13.81 14.60 -6.26
N LYS A 161 13.59 15.73 -6.94
CA LYS A 161 13.62 15.82 -8.40
C LYS A 161 14.54 16.96 -8.84
N TRP A 162 15.27 16.74 -9.93
CA TRP A 162 16.17 17.74 -10.53
C TRP A 162 16.13 17.65 -12.05
N GLY A 163 16.38 18.78 -12.75
CA GLY A 163 16.55 18.85 -14.18
C GLY A 163 18.01 18.80 -14.58
N GLU A 164 18.28 18.67 -15.88
CA GLU A 164 19.64 18.63 -16.45
C GLU A 164 20.35 19.96 -16.31
N TYR A 165 19.60 21.09 -16.38
CA TYR A 165 20.19 22.43 -16.41
C TYR A 165 19.97 23.14 -15.08
N LYS A 166 21.04 23.81 -14.64
CA LYS A 166 20.99 24.68 -13.47
C LYS A 166 20.41 26.04 -13.89
N LYS A 167 19.70 26.69 -12.96
CA LYS A 167 19.22 28.06 -13.14
C LYS A 167 20.43 29.01 -13.27
N GLN A 168 20.83 29.25 -14.52
CA GLN A 168 21.82 30.28 -14.88
C GLN A 168 21.14 31.13 -15.96
N GLY A 169 21.11 32.46 -15.79
CA GLY A 169 20.51 33.37 -16.74
C GLY A 169 19.38 34.23 -16.17
N THR A 170 18.79 35.02 -17.04
CA THR A 170 17.77 36.02 -16.68
C THR A 170 16.38 35.53 -17.07
N ASP A 171 15.38 35.82 -16.24
CA ASP A 171 13.98 35.52 -16.54
C ASP A 171 13.49 36.43 -17.67
N ILE A 172 13.00 35.86 -18.77
CA ILE A 172 12.47 36.62 -19.91
C ILE A 172 11.30 37.49 -19.48
N SER A 173 10.51 37.09 -18.50
CA SER A 173 9.38 37.88 -18.01
C SER A 173 9.81 39.22 -17.37
N THR A 174 11.08 39.37 -17.00
CA THR A 174 11.64 40.60 -16.43
C THR A 174 12.36 41.48 -17.48
N ILE A 175 12.47 41.01 -18.72
CA ILE A 175 13.16 41.73 -19.79
C ILE A 175 12.15 42.48 -20.63
N THR A 176 12.26 43.80 -20.63
CA THR A 176 11.38 44.71 -21.39
C THR A 176 11.78 44.86 -22.88
N GLN A 177 12.81 44.16 -23.36
CA GLN A 177 13.20 44.18 -24.79
C GLN A 177 12.58 43.01 -25.54
N ASP A 178 12.14 43.29 -26.80
CA ASP A 178 11.65 42.27 -27.74
C ASP A 178 12.78 41.31 -28.11
N TYR A 179 12.89 40.20 -27.36
CA TYR A 179 13.74 39.09 -27.75
C TYR A 179 13.01 38.18 -28.72
N ASP A 180 13.61 37.97 -29.88
CA ASP A 180 13.10 37.02 -30.86
C ASP A 180 13.38 35.58 -30.41
N ILE A 181 12.46 35.02 -29.59
CA ILE A 181 12.55 33.66 -29.08
C ILE A 181 12.59 32.64 -30.24
N THR A 182 12.15 33.00 -31.44
CA THR A 182 12.14 32.09 -32.61
C THR A 182 13.54 31.70 -33.06
N ARG A 183 14.57 32.49 -32.70
CA ARG A 183 15.99 32.24 -33.03
C ARG A 183 16.79 31.65 -31.87
N ALA A 184 16.21 31.52 -30.67
CA ALA A 184 16.90 30.98 -29.54
C ALA A 184 16.92 29.46 -29.60
N ASN A 185 18.06 28.85 -29.22
CA ASN A 185 18.20 27.42 -29.08
C ASN A 185 17.63 26.97 -27.74
N LYS A 186 16.70 26.02 -27.76
CA LYS A 186 16.21 25.40 -26.54
C LYS A 186 17.27 24.46 -25.98
N LEU A 187 17.75 24.72 -24.76
CA LEU A 187 18.71 23.87 -24.08
C LEU A 187 18.06 22.73 -23.30
N GLY A 188 16.99 23.02 -22.54
CA GLY A 188 16.34 22.04 -21.72
C GLY A 188 15.36 22.63 -20.72
N TYR A 189 15.28 22.01 -19.55
CA TYR A 189 14.38 22.42 -18.49
C TYR A 189 15.12 22.62 -17.17
N ILE A 190 14.76 23.70 -16.47
CA ILE A 190 15.10 23.88 -15.06
C ILE A 190 14.08 23.10 -14.27
N ARG A 191 14.51 22.24 -13.38
CA ARG A 191 13.63 21.49 -12.51
C ARG A 191 14.29 21.26 -11.16
N THR A 192 13.61 21.61 -10.08
CA THR A 192 14.01 21.23 -8.73
C THR A 192 12.74 21.08 -7.92
N ALA A 193 12.56 19.95 -7.23
CA ALA A 193 11.42 19.76 -6.36
C ALA A 193 11.71 18.82 -5.21
N ILE A 194 11.04 19.07 -4.10
CA ILE A 194 10.92 18.16 -2.98
C ILE A 194 9.44 17.96 -2.71
N THR A 195 8.98 16.73 -2.79
CA THR A 195 7.59 16.35 -2.50
C THR A 195 7.56 15.21 -1.50
N GLY A 196 6.53 15.15 -0.70
CA GLY A 196 6.30 14.07 0.24
C GLY A 196 4.81 13.90 0.50
N GLY A 197 4.41 12.72 0.93
CA GLY A 197 3.00 12.44 1.14
C GLY A 197 2.75 11.02 1.60
N PHE A 198 1.52 10.60 1.37
CA PHE A 198 1.01 9.31 1.81
C PHE A 198 1.04 8.28 0.69
N ARG A 199 1.28 7.05 1.09
CA ARG A 199 1.21 5.84 0.28
C ARG A 199 0.07 4.97 0.78
N LEU A 200 -0.85 4.58 -0.12
CA LEU A 200 -2.04 3.78 0.19
C LEU A 200 -2.04 2.51 -0.66
N GLY A 201 -2.07 1.35 -0.01
CA GLY A 201 -2.22 0.04 -0.66
C GLY A 201 -3.65 -0.16 -1.15
N VAL A 202 -3.79 -0.39 -2.44
CA VAL A 202 -5.07 -0.61 -3.14
C VAL A 202 -5.32 -2.09 -3.35
N MET A 203 -4.28 -2.85 -3.70
CA MET A 203 -4.37 -4.28 -3.98
C MET A 203 -3.06 -4.95 -3.59
N HIS A 204 -3.17 -6.14 -3.01
CA HIS A 204 -2.03 -7.01 -2.76
C HIS A 204 -2.38 -8.43 -3.19
N LYS A 205 -1.51 -9.07 -3.96
CA LYS A 205 -1.57 -10.48 -4.37
C LYS A 205 -0.15 -11.04 -4.36
N ASP A 206 -0.03 -12.36 -4.38
CA ASP A 206 1.24 -13.09 -4.27
C ASP A 206 2.35 -12.56 -5.22
N ILE A 207 1.97 -12.07 -6.41
CA ILE A 207 2.92 -11.64 -7.44
C ILE A 207 3.08 -10.11 -7.46
N ALA A 208 2.06 -9.35 -7.05
CA ALA A 208 2.04 -7.91 -7.23
C ALA A 208 1.28 -7.17 -6.13
N SER A 209 1.85 -6.06 -5.68
CA SER A 209 1.18 -5.10 -4.79
C SER A 209 1.04 -3.76 -5.48
N LEU A 210 -0.16 -3.18 -5.44
CA LEU A 210 -0.48 -1.90 -6.05
C LEU A 210 -0.72 -0.85 -4.98
N TYR A 211 -0.06 0.30 -5.13
CA TYR A 211 -0.16 1.44 -4.23
C TYR A 211 -0.47 2.72 -5.00
N VAL A 212 -1.18 3.63 -4.35
CA VAL A 212 -1.36 5.00 -4.80
C VAL A 212 -0.63 5.93 -3.83
N LEU A 213 0.22 6.78 -4.38
CA LEU A 213 0.96 7.80 -3.65
C LEU A 213 0.36 9.15 -3.98
N ILE A 214 0.02 9.93 -2.96
CA ILE A 214 -0.54 11.27 -3.11
C ILE A 214 0.22 12.19 -2.16
N GLY A 215 0.74 13.27 -2.68
CA GLY A 215 1.50 14.21 -1.86
C GLY A 215 1.71 15.55 -2.50
N GLY A 216 2.48 16.36 -1.81
CA GLY A 216 2.82 17.68 -2.26
C GLY A 216 4.10 18.20 -1.61
N GLY A 217 4.55 19.32 -2.09
CA GLY A 217 5.77 19.95 -1.62
C GLY A 217 6.04 21.24 -2.34
N TYR A 218 7.30 21.47 -2.59
CA TYR A 218 7.76 22.69 -3.24
C TYR A 218 8.53 22.35 -4.49
N GLY A 219 8.24 23.06 -5.59
CA GLY A 219 8.88 22.83 -6.88
C GLY A 219 9.18 24.10 -7.67
N GLU A 220 10.18 23.97 -8.50
CA GLU A 220 10.56 24.96 -9.51
C GLU A 220 10.56 24.28 -10.88
N TYR A 221 10.04 24.97 -11.89
CA TYR A 221 10.02 24.54 -13.27
C TYR A 221 10.29 25.73 -14.19
N GLY A 222 11.03 25.53 -15.28
CA GLY A 222 11.26 26.53 -16.32
C GLY A 222 11.88 25.93 -17.56
N ARG A 223 11.71 26.60 -18.71
CA ARG A 223 12.39 26.23 -19.95
C ARG A 223 13.62 27.07 -20.11
N GLN A 224 14.75 26.46 -20.43
CA GLN A 224 16.02 27.14 -20.61
C GLN A 224 16.37 27.27 -22.11
N TRP A 225 16.82 28.46 -22.48
CA TRP A 225 17.16 28.83 -23.82
C TRP A 225 18.53 29.52 -23.87
N GLU A 226 19.24 29.39 -25.01
CA GLU A 226 20.46 30.08 -25.30
C GLU A 226 20.23 31.04 -26.47
N ASN A 227 20.65 32.32 -26.33
CA ASN A 227 20.60 33.25 -27.40
C ASN A 227 21.87 33.13 -28.27
N PRO A 228 21.75 32.72 -29.58
CA PRO A 228 22.91 32.54 -30.46
C PRO A 228 23.48 33.83 -31.04
N LEU A 229 22.86 35.00 -30.79
CA LEU A 229 23.20 36.23 -31.47
C LEU A 229 24.32 37.06 -30.84
N GLU A 230 24.78 36.73 -29.66
CA GLU A 230 25.94 37.36 -29.00
C GLU A 230 27.19 36.54 -29.22
N VAL A 231 28.06 37.01 -30.12
CA VAL A 231 29.26 36.33 -30.63
C VAL A 231 30.30 36.01 -29.53
N ASN A 232 30.16 36.54 -28.32
CA ASN A 232 31.12 36.32 -27.21
C ASN A 232 30.54 36.17 -25.80
N LYS A 233 29.20 36.14 -25.64
CA LYS A 233 28.54 35.89 -24.37
C LYS A 233 27.24 35.16 -24.66
N SER A 234 27.23 33.85 -24.46
CA SER A 234 25.98 33.09 -24.44
C SER A 234 25.10 33.59 -23.29
N THR A 235 24.07 34.35 -23.61
CA THR A 235 23.12 34.81 -22.63
C THR A 235 22.08 33.71 -22.43
N LEU A 236 22.02 33.14 -21.26
CA LEU A 236 21.04 32.12 -20.91
C LEU A 236 19.75 32.79 -20.42
N PHE A 237 18.62 32.35 -20.99
CA PHE A 237 17.30 32.81 -20.60
C PHE A 237 16.46 31.65 -20.12
N TYR A 238 15.44 31.91 -19.31
CA TYR A 238 14.39 30.95 -19.02
C TYR A 238 13.01 31.55 -19.23
N SER A 239 12.10 30.74 -19.76
CA SER A 239 10.69 31.06 -19.94
C SER A 239 9.80 30.11 -19.16
N ASP A 240 8.54 30.53 -18.98
CA ASP A 240 7.54 29.72 -18.26
C ASP A 240 8.02 29.32 -16.85
N TYR A 241 8.74 30.22 -16.18
CA TYR A 241 9.28 29.95 -14.86
C TYR A 241 8.16 29.96 -13.83
N ILE A 242 7.96 28.82 -13.20
CA ILE A 242 6.99 28.59 -12.15
C ILE A 242 7.73 28.16 -10.90
N LYS A 243 7.39 28.77 -9.78
CA LYS A 243 7.94 28.45 -8.48
C LYS A 243 6.83 28.45 -7.44
N GLY A 244 6.60 27.32 -6.79
CA GLY A 244 5.52 27.26 -5.85
C GLY A 244 5.20 25.85 -5.36
N PHE A 245 3.92 25.58 -5.16
CA PHE A 245 3.45 24.28 -4.72
C PHE A 245 3.58 23.24 -5.82
N GLU A 246 4.11 22.08 -5.49
CA GLU A 246 4.09 20.90 -6.35
C GLU A 246 3.21 19.82 -5.74
N GLY A 247 2.18 19.39 -6.50
CA GLY A 247 1.36 18.22 -6.20
C GLY A 247 1.84 17.00 -6.98
N GLU A 248 1.70 15.81 -6.41
CA GLU A 248 2.11 14.55 -7.03
C GLU A 248 1.08 13.46 -6.77
N ILE A 249 0.70 12.73 -7.84
CA ILE A 249 -0.14 11.53 -7.79
C ILE A 249 0.56 10.44 -8.59
N VAL A 250 0.79 9.29 -7.95
CA VAL A 250 1.56 8.19 -8.54
C VAL A 250 0.87 6.86 -8.25
N CYS A 251 0.82 6.00 -9.25
CA CYS A 251 0.49 4.59 -9.13
C CYS A 251 1.81 3.81 -9.11
N GLN A 252 2.07 3.10 -8.02
CA GLN A 252 3.26 2.27 -7.81
C GLN A 252 2.87 0.82 -7.77
N CYS A 253 3.53 -0.01 -8.56
CA CYS A 253 3.37 -1.46 -8.59
C CYS A 253 4.68 -2.12 -8.12
N ILE A 254 4.59 -2.95 -7.10
CA ILE A 254 5.70 -3.78 -6.63
C ILE A 254 5.45 -5.20 -7.14
N LEU A 255 6.40 -5.71 -7.91
CA LEU A 255 6.36 -7.05 -8.52
C LEU A 255 7.36 -7.96 -7.81
N TYR A 256 6.94 -9.20 -7.55
CA TYR A 256 7.78 -10.25 -6.95
C TYR A 256 8.52 -9.80 -5.68
N ASP A 257 7.95 -8.83 -4.93
CA ASP A 257 8.50 -8.25 -3.70
C ASP A 257 9.82 -7.48 -3.83
N TRP A 258 10.46 -7.46 -5.01
CA TRP A 258 11.75 -6.80 -5.20
C TRP A 258 11.79 -5.70 -6.26
N LEU A 259 10.91 -5.74 -7.28
CA LEU A 259 10.89 -4.77 -8.37
C LEU A 259 9.78 -3.74 -8.16
N SER A 260 10.12 -2.47 -8.10
CA SER A 260 9.17 -1.36 -8.05
C SER A 260 9.12 -0.64 -9.39
N ILE A 261 7.91 -0.46 -9.91
CA ILE A 261 7.62 0.31 -11.13
C ILE A 261 6.52 1.29 -10.82
N SER A 262 6.66 2.54 -11.25
CA SER A 262 5.65 3.55 -11.01
C SER A 262 5.37 4.42 -12.23
N LEU A 263 4.12 4.89 -12.31
CA LEU A 263 3.64 5.85 -13.30
C LEU A 263 2.83 6.92 -12.57
N GLY A 264 3.07 8.18 -12.89
CA GLY A 264 2.37 9.26 -12.21
C GLY A 264 2.42 10.59 -12.93
N THR A 265 1.83 11.57 -12.27
CA THR A 265 1.82 12.96 -12.71
C THR A 265 2.30 13.84 -11.56
N CYS A 266 2.97 14.92 -11.91
CA CYS A 266 3.26 16.01 -11.00
C CYS A 266 2.81 17.34 -11.61
N MET A 267 2.36 18.24 -10.75
CA MET A 267 1.85 19.54 -11.13
C MET A 267 2.51 20.61 -10.27
N VAL A 268 3.16 21.59 -10.92
CA VAL A 268 3.69 22.77 -10.23
C VAL A 268 2.74 23.93 -10.45
N VAL A 269 2.36 24.58 -9.38
CA VAL A 269 1.46 25.75 -9.38
C VAL A 269 2.17 26.91 -8.69
N GLY A 270 2.28 28.02 -9.39
CA GLY A 270 2.89 29.25 -8.84
C GLY A 270 2.81 30.40 -9.81
N ASN A 271 2.90 31.63 -9.29
CA ASN A 271 2.90 32.86 -10.08
C ASN A 271 1.75 32.98 -11.10
N GLY A 272 0.57 32.41 -10.78
CA GLY A 272 -0.57 32.36 -11.70
C GLY A 272 -0.47 31.36 -12.84
N ASN A 273 0.59 30.58 -12.91
CA ASN A 273 0.85 29.57 -13.95
C ASN A 273 0.79 28.16 -13.38
N ILE A 274 0.53 27.17 -14.25
CA ILE A 274 0.46 25.76 -13.93
C ILE A 274 1.29 25.00 -14.96
N SER A 275 2.13 24.07 -14.50
CA SER A 275 2.81 23.10 -15.36
C SER A 275 2.51 21.69 -14.87
N VAL A 276 2.14 20.82 -15.81
CA VAL A 276 1.89 19.39 -15.55
C VAL A 276 2.91 18.56 -16.31
N ASP A 277 3.47 17.57 -15.63
CA ASP A 277 4.41 16.62 -16.20
C ASP A 277 4.03 15.18 -15.83
N TYR A 278 4.40 14.23 -16.69
CA TYR A 278 4.23 12.81 -16.47
C TYR A 278 5.56 12.19 -16.11
N GLN A 279 5.54 11.30 -15.15
CA GLN A 279 6.75 10.66 -14.65
C GLN A 279 6.61 9.14 -14.62
N VAL A 280 7.71 8.46 -14.89
CA VAL A 280 7.87 7.03 -14.72
C VAL A 280 8.97 6.77 -13.69
N GLY A 281 8.81 5.74 -12.89
CA GLY A 281 9.81 5.34 -11.91
C GLY A 281 10.10 3.85 -12.03
N VAL A 282 11.37 3.48 -11.82
CA VAL A 282 11.82 2.09 -11.72
C VAL A 282 12.79 2.00 -10.56
N GLY A 283 12.69 0.96 -9.77
CA GLY A 283 13.54 0.80 -8.60
C GLY A 283 13.47 -0.55 -7.94
N LEU A 284 14.07 -0.63 -6.78
CA LEU A 284 14.10 -1.83 -5.96
C LEU A 284 13.20 -1.67 -4.75
N ASN A 285 12.67 -2.80 -4.29
CA ASN A 285 11.88 -2.91 -3.09
C ASN A 285 12.50 -3.94 -2.14
N LEU A 286 12.48 -3.65 -0.85
CA LEU A 286 12.88 -4.53 0.23
C LEU A 286 11.64 -4.88 1.05
N ASN A 287 11.34 -6.17 1.14
CA ASN A 287 10.25 -6.68 1.96
C ASN A 287 10.81 -7.14 3.31
N PHE A 288 10.46 -6.43 4.38
CA PHE A 288 10.96 -6.72 5.74
C PHE A 288 10.24 -7.87 6.44
N ASP A 289 9.09 -8.33 5.92
CA ASP A 289 8.40 -9.48 6.50
C ASP A 289 9.06 -10.82 6.10
N ASN A 290 10.05 -10.78 5.19
CA ASN A 290 10.83 -11.94 4.76
C ASN A 290 12.15 -12.11 5.54
N PHE A 291 12.47 -11.20 6.45
CA PHE A 291 13.60 -11.24 7.36
C PHE A 291 13.10 -11.46 8.79
#